data_da2ecf1184b6df109f539aa0868d74f5
#
_entry.id   da2ecf1184b6df109f539aa0868d74f5
#
_cell.length_a   1.000
_cell.length_b   1.000
_cell.length_c   1.000
_cell.angle_alpha   90.00
_cell.angle_beta   90.00
_cell.angle_gamma   90.00
#
_symmetry.space_group_name_H-M   'P 1'
#
loop_
_entity.id
_entity.type
_entity.pdbx_description
1 polymer ?
#
loop_
_entity_poly.entity_id
_entity_poly.type
_entity_poly.pdbx_seq_one_letter_code
_entity_poly.pdbx_strand_id
1 'polypeptide(L)'
;MLELSMTLPIKVQNGGLFISRGVGRHPARRLESWEIIFVEKGRLAIQEEERIFLVDAGESLLLWPNRQHVGVEDFPADLKFYWLHFEVKAPDSDPRWLTHLSVPQQTKVADPQVLVALFRQFLSEQEKHQRTPALEFIVLLILQQLTRD
;
A
#
# COMPACT_ATOMS: atom_id res chain seq x y z
N MET A 1 7.91 29.30 -18.71
CA MET A 1 8.00 28.23 -17.70
C MET A 1 6.61 28.04 -17.13
N LEU A 2 6.16 26.78 -16.93
CA LEU A 2 4.89 26.49 -16.24
C LEU A 2 5.20 26.20 -14.78
N GLU A 3 4.52 26.89 -13.88
CA GLU A 3 4.59 26.65 -12.44
C GLU A 3 3.23 26.10 -11.96
N LEU A 4 3.28 24.98 -11.21
CA LEU A 4 2.10 24.35 -10.64
C LEU A 4 2.25 24.24 -9.13
N SER A 5 1.26 24.76 -8.41
CA SER A 5 1.14 24.58 -6.97
C SER A 5 0.05 23.56 -6.70
N MET A 6 0.36 22.53 -5.91
CA MET A 6 -0.56 21.43 -5.60
C MET A 6 -0.50 21.08 -4.12
N THR A 7 -1.66 20.77 -3.55
CA THR A 7 -1.75 20.05 -2.29
C THR A 7 -2.13 18.61 -2.59
N LEU A 8 -1.27 17.68 -2.19
CA LEU A 8 -1.53 16.24 -2.39
C LEU A 8 -2.32 15.67 -1.21
N PRO A 9 -3.27 14.74 -1.46
CA PRO A 9 -4.12 14.19 -0.41
C PRO A 9 -3.41 13.18 0.49
N ILE A 10 -2.18 12.79 0.15
CA ILE A 10 -1.39 11.80 0.90
C ILE A 10 0.03 12.30 1.11
N LYS A 11 0.68 11.74 2.14
CA LYS A 11 2.12 11.86 2.36
C LYS A 11 2.70 10.47 2.53
N VAL A 12 3.63 10.09 1.68
CA VAL A 12 4.28 8.79 1.71
C VAL A 12 5.39 8.77 2.76
N GLN A 13 5.48 7.68 3.52
CA GLN A 13 6.56 7.45 4.47
C GLN A 13 7.64 6.58 3.83
N ASN A 14 7.37 5.30 3.61
CA ASN A 14 8.30 4.34 3.03
C ASN A 14 7.57 3.12 2.47
N GLY A 15 8.31 2.28 1.78
CA GLY A 15 7.84 1.00 1.29
C GLY A 15 8.99 0.03 1.03
N GLY A 16 8.64 -1.20 0.74
CA GLY A 16 9.61 -2.26 0.51
C GLY A 16 9.04 -3.49 -0.17
N LEU A 17 9.92 -4.43 -0.41
CA LEU A 17 9.60 -5.76 -0.89
C LEU A 17 10.03 -6.77 0.18
N PHE A 18 9.09 -7.63 0.59
CA PHE A 18 9.35 -8.73 1.49
C PHE A 18 9.41 -10.04 0.71
N ILE A 19 10.49 -10.78 0.90
CA ILE A 19 10.68 -12.13 0.36
C ILE A 19 10.89 -13.08 1.54
N SER A 20 9.97 -14.03 1.71
CA SER A 20 10.00 -14.96 2.82
C SER A 20 11.20 -15.90 2.75
N ARG A 21 11.71 -16.26 3.92
CA ARG A 21 12.70 -17.34 4.10
C ARG A 21 12.08 -18.59 4.73
N GLY A 22 10.75 -18.63 4.84
CA GLY A 22 10.01 -19.75 5.44
C GLY A 22 10.04 -19.77 6.96
N VAL A 23 10.45 -18.67 7.60
CA VAL A 23 10.50 -18.51 9.06
C VAL A 23 9.94 -17.16 9.49
N GLY A 24 9.42 -17.10 10.71
CA GLY A 24 8.89 -15.89 11.30
C GLY A 24 7.45 -15.61 10.89
N ARG A 25 6.89 -14.54 11.44
CA ARG A 25 5.54 -14.06 11.14
C ARG A 25 5.49 -12.55 11.25
N HIS A 26 4.48 -11.95 10.67
CA HIS A 26 4.30 -10.50 10.72
C HIS A 26 4.24 -10.03 12.17
N PRO A 27 5.09 -9.05 12.59
CA PRO A 27 5.10 -8.59 13.97
C PRO A 27 3.81 -7.89 14.36
N ALA A 28 3.46 -7.98 15.66
CA ALA A 28 2.35 -7.22 16.21
C ALA A 28 2.70 -5.73 16.24
N ARG A 29 1.89 -4.90 15.59
CA ARG A 29 2.08 -3.45 15.51
C ARG A 29 0.76 -2.68 15.55
N ARG A 30 0.88 -1.44 16.01
CA ARG A 30 -0.16 -0.42 15.86
C ARG A 30 0.53 0.83 15.30
N LEU A 31 0.29 1.13 14.03
CA LEU A 31 0.91 2.25 13.33
C LEU A 31 -0.10 3.39 13.13
N GLU A 32 0.39 4.61 13.06
CA GLU A 32 -0.43 5.79 12.77
C GLU A 32 -0.66 6.00 11.27
N SER A 33 0.02 5.23 10.44
CA SER A 33 -0.08 5.27 8.98
C SER A 33 -1.03 4.20 8.45
N TRP A 34 -1.55 4.45 7.25
CA TRP A 34 -2.13 3.42 6.40
C TRP A 34 -1.03 2.53 5.84
N GLU A 35 -1.32 1.27 5.60
CA GLU A 35 -0.42 0.35 4.92
C GLU A 35 -1.14 -0.35 3.77
N ILE A 36 -0.51 -0.33 2.58
CA ILE A 36 -0.93 -1.18 1.47
C ILE A 36 0.02 -2.36 1.41
N ILE A 37 -0.54 -3.57 1.33
CA ILE A 37 0.17 -4.81 1.05
C ILE A 37 -0.37 -5.38 -0.26
N PHE A 38 0.52 -5.80 -1.16
CA PHE A 38 0.17 -6.54 -2.35
C PHE A 38 0.96 -7.84 -2.41
N VAL A 39 0.24 -8.97 -2.38
CA VAL A 39 0.84 -10.30 -2.41
C VAL A 39 1.09 -10.72 -3.86
N GLU A 40 2.36 -10.92 -4.23
CA GLU A 40 2.76 -11.38 -5.56
C GLU A 40 2.80 -12.90 -5.63
N LYS A 41 3.24 -13.58 -4.56
CA LYS A 41 3.32 -15.04 -4.47
C LYS A 41 2.94 -15.51 -3.07
N GLY A 42 2.34 -16.68 -2.99
CA GLY A 42 1.96 -17.31 -1.74
C GLY A 42 0.72 -16.68 -1.11
N ARG A 43 0.59 -16.83 0.19
CA ARG A 43 -0.52 -16.32 0.99
C ARG A 43 0.00 -15.65 2.25
N LEU A 44 -0.51 -14.46 2.55
CA LEU A 44 -0.29 -13.77 3.82
C LEU A 44 -1.55 -13.91 4.68
N ALA A 45 -1.40 -14.41 5.90
CA ALA A 45 -2.46 -14.41 6.91
C ALA A 45 -2.14 -13.36 7.96
N ILE A 46 -3.01 -12.36 8.09
CA ILE A 46 -2.83 -11.25 9.02
C ILE A 46 -4.15 -10.89 9.69
N GLN A 47 -4.07 -10.53 10.97
CA GLN A 47 -5.22 -10.10 11.75
C GLN A 47 -5.12 -8.59 11.99
N GLU A 48 -6.20 -7.87 11.68
CA GLU A 48 -6.40 -6.48 12.07
C GLU A 48 -7.53 -6.42 13.09
N GLU A 49 -7.21 -6.00 14.30
CA GLU A 49 -8.10 -6.07 15.45
C GLU A 49 -8.67 -7.49 15.60
N GLU A 50 -9.97 -7.69 15.48
CA GLU A 50 -10.61 -9.01 15.60
C GLU A 50 -10.80 -9.73 14.25
N ARG A 51 -10.44 -9.10 13.15
CA ARG A 51 -10.68 -9.63 11.80
C ARG A 51 -9.43 -10.24 11.21
N ILE A 52 -9.55 -11.48 10.75
CA ILE A 52 -8.48 -12.19 10.06
C ILE A 52 -8.65 -12.04 8.54
N PHE A 53 -7.56 -11.69 7.86
CA PHE A 53 -7.48 -11.60 6.41
C PHE A 53 -6.54 -12.67 5.88
N LEU A 54 -7.01 -13.42 4.88
CA LEU A 54 -6.18 -14.31 4.08
C LEU A 54 -6.01 -13.62 2.72
N VAL A 55 -4.77 -13.24 2.40
CA VAL A 55 -4.47 -12.48 1.21
C VAL A 55 -3.67 -13.36 0.28
N ASP A 56 -4.29 -13.77 -0.82
CA ASP A 56 -3.67 -14.65 -1.81
C ASP A 56 -2.87 -13.86 -2.85
N ALA A 57 -2.05 -14.56 -3.62
CA ALA A 57 -1.33 -13.98 -4.76
C ALA A 57 -2.30 -13.27 -5.71
N GLY A 58 -1.98 -12.04 -6.10
CA GLY A 58 -2.83 -11.19 -6.92
C GLY A 58 -3.84 -10.34 -6.14
N GLU A 59 -3.81 -10.41 -4.80
CA GLU A 59 -4.68 -9.62 -3.94
C GLU A 59 -3.91 -8.55 -3.16
N SER A 60 -4.59 -7.45 -2.86
CA SER A 60 -4.08 -6.40 -1.99
C SER A 60 -4.90 -6.31 -0.71
N LEU A 61 -4.25 -5.81 0.34
CA LEU A 61 -4.86 -5.51 1.63
C LEU A 61 -4.50 -4.10 2.04
N LEU A 62 -5.50 -3.33 2.50
CA LEU A 62 -5.32 -2.02 3.08
C LEU A 62 -5.52 -2.11 4.59
N LEU A 63 -4.45 -1.89 5.35
CA LEU A 63 -4.50 -1.82 6.81
C LEU A 63 -4.72 -0.38 7.26
N TRP A 64 -5.62 -0.21 8.23
CA TRP A 64 -6.03 1.09 8.73
C TRP A 64 -5.07 1.61 9.81
N PRO A 65 -4.90 2.93 9.89
CA PRO A 65 -4.13 3.51 10.99
C PRO A 65 -4.79 3.26 12.34
N ASN A 66 -3.96 3.19 13.37
CA ASN A 66 -4.37 3.05 14.77
C ASN A 66 -5.14 1.75 15.10
N ARG A 67 -5.08 0.77 14.20
CA ARG A 67 -5.56 -0.60 14.46
C ARG A 67 -4.38 -1.52 14.66
N GLN A 68 -4.50 -2.43 15.63
CA GLN A 68 -3.48 -3.43 15.85
C GLN A 68 -3.54 -4.48 14.75
N HIS A 69 -2.39 -4.80 14.16
CA HIS A 69 -2.28 -5.92 13.22
C HIS A 69 -1.13 -6.84 13.62
N VAL A 70 -1.28 -8.12 13.32
CA VAL A 70 -0.34 -9.18 13.69
C VAL A 70 -0.50 -10.35 12.73
N GLY A 71 0.61 -11.01 12.39
CA GLY A 71 0.60 -12.28 11.66
C GLY A 71 -0.05 -13.37 12.50
N VAL A 72 -0.90 -14.20 11.87
CA VAL A 72 -1.60 -15.31 12.57
C VAL A 72 -0.95 -16.66 12.34
N GLU A 73 -0.02 -16.75 11.38
CA GLU A 73 0.75 -17.95 11.08
C GLU A 73 2.15 -17.58 10.62
N ASP A 74 3.06 -18.54 10.63
CA ASP A 74 4.41 -18.34 10.08
C ASP A 74 4.35 -18.08 8.58
N PHE A 75 5.30 -17.27 8.09
CA PHE A 75 5.39 -16.97 6.67
C PHE A 75 5.63 -18.24 5.85
N PRO A 76 4.75 -18.54 4.85
CA PRO A 76 5.04 -19.58 3.88
C PRO A 76 6.37 -19.32 3.16
N ALA A 77 7.08 -20.38 2.78
CA ALA A 77 8.39 -20.26 2.14
C ALA A 77 8.34 -19.51 0.79
N ASP A 78 7.21 -19.57 0.09
CA ASP A 78 7.01 -18.94 -1.21
C ASP A 78 6.42 -17.55 -1.15
N LEU A 79 6.14 -17.01 0.05
CA LEU A 79 5.51 -15.71 0.21
C LEU A 79 6.42 -14.58 -0.25
N LYS A 80 5.85 -13.72 -1.11
CA LYS A 80 6.49 -12.51 -1.59
C LYS A 80 5.43 -11.42 -1.69
N PHE A 81 5.65 -10.29 -1.02
CA PHE A 81 4.72 -9.18 -1.10
C PHE A 81 5.43 -7.82 -1.07
N TYR A 82 4.79 -6.83 -1.70
CA TYR A 82 5.16 -5.43 -1.61
C TYR A 82 4.35 -4.77 -0.49
N TRP A 83 4.94 -3.77 0.16
CA TRP A 83 4.27 -2.99 1.19
C TRP A 83 4.68 -1.52 1.10
N LEU A 84 3.80 -0.63 1.53
CA LEU A 84 4.11 0.78 1.70
C LEU A 84 3.22 1.42 2.76
N HIS A 85 3.75 2.46 3.41
CA HIS A 85 3.09 3.25 4.44
C HIS A 85 2.87 4.68 3.96
N PHE A 86 1.69 5.22 4.23
CA PHE A 86 1.33 6.59 3.89
C PHE A 86 0.32 7.18 4.87
N GLU A 87 0.27 8.50 4.93
CA GLU A 87 -0.73 9.26 5.67
C GLU A 87 -1.74 9.86 4.69
N VAL A 88 -3.00 9.93 5.10
CA VAL A 88 -4.06 10.60 4.35
C VAL A 88 -4.31 11.97 4.98
N LYS A 89 -4.37 12.99 4.14
CA LYS A 89 -4.64 14.36 4.53
C LYS A 89 -6.05 14.76 4.12
N ALA A 90 -6.67 15.65 4.91
CA ALA A 90 -7.95 16.22 4.55
C ALA A 90 -7.82 17.05 3.25
N PRO A 91 -8.84 17.04 2.38
CA PRO A 91 -8.81 17.81 1.15
C PRO A 91 -8.81 19.32 1.45
N ASP A 92 -7.93 20.04 0.75
CA ASP A 92 -7.74 21.49 0.85
C ASP A 92 -8.03 22.17 -0.50
N SER A 93 -8.88 21.59 -1.30
CA SER A 93 -9.22 22.07 -2.64
C SER A 93 -10.69 22.46 -2.75
N ASP A 94 -10.98 23.36 -3.72
CA ASP A 94 -12.34 23.73 -4.07
C ASP A 94 -13.17 22.48 -4.37
N PRO A 95 -14.36 22.31 -3.75
CA PRO A 95 -15.22 21.15 -3.96
C PRO A 95 -15.54 20.83 -5.44
N ARG A 96 -15.50 21.82 -6.32
CA ARG A 96 -15.74 21.63 -7.77
C ARG A 96 -14.63 20.80 -8.45
N TRP A 97 -13.43 20.77 -7.88
CA TRP A 97 -12.29 20.02 -8.39
C TRP A 97 -12.02 18.75 -7.59
N LEU A 98 -12.88 18.47 -6.61
CA LEU A 98 -12.73 17.30 -5.76
C LEU A 98 -13.13 16.04 -6.51
N THR A 99 -12.25 15.05 -6.51
CA THR A 99 -12.55 13.70 -6.98
C THR A 99 -12.34 12.72 -5.82
N HIS A 100 -12.95 11.56 -5.92
CA HIS A 100 -12.89 10.55 -4.88
C HIS A 100 -12.36 9.23 -5.43
N LEU A 101 -11.54 8.55 -4.65
CA LEU A 101 -11.18 7.16 -4.86
C LEU A 101 -11.79 6.33 -3.73
N SER A 102 -12.48 5.25 -4.09
CA SER A 102 -13.04 4.29 -3.13
C SER A 102 -12.22 3.01 -3.19
N VAL A 103 -11.42 2.77 -2.16
CA VAL A 103 -10.50 1.63 -2.11
C VAL A 103 -11.01 0.63 -1.08
N PRO A 104 -11.40 -0.59 -1.50
CA PRO A 104 -11.79 -1.64 -0.56
C PRO A 104 -10.63 -2.08 0.31
N GLN A 105 -10.93 -2.60 1.49
CA GLN A 105 -9.88 -3.10 2.38
C GLN A 105 -9.13 -4.30 1.78
N GLN A 106 -9.83 -5.22 1.13
CA GLN A 106 -9.22 -6.32 0.37
C GLN A 106 -9.70 -6.28 -1.06
N THR A 107 -8.78 -6.40 -2.02
CA THR A 107 -9.07 -6.29 -3.44
C THR A 107 -8.36 -7.38 -4.22
N LYS A 108 -9.09 -8.10 -5.06
CA LYS A 108 -8.49 -8.90 -6.12
C LYS A 108 -8.11 -7.96 -7.25
N VAL A 109 -6.83 -7.82 -7.51
CA VAL A 109 -6.31 -6.82 -8.46
C VAL A 109 -6.60 -7.26 -9.89
N ALA A 110 -7.18 -6.37 -10.68
CA ALA A 110 -7.55 -6.67 -12.07
C ALA A 110 -6.32 -6.86 -12.96
N ASP A 111 -5.29 -6.04 -12.77
CA ASP A 111 -4.03 -6.14 -13.52
C ASP A 111 -2.82 -6.15 -12.57
N PRO A 112 -2.46 -7.34 -12.05
CA PRO A 112 -1.33 -7.47 -11.13
C PRO A 112 0.00 -6.98 -11.70
N GLN A 113 0.22 -7.10 -13.01
CA GLN A 113 1.49 -6.70 -13.63
C GLN A 113 1.68 -5.18 -13.61
N VAL A 114 0.60 -4.42 -13.83
CA VAL A 114 0.64 -2.96 -13.70
C VAL A 114 0.97 -2.55 -12.27
N LEU A 115 0.35 -3.22 -11.30
CA LEU A 115 0.59 -2.92 -9.89
C LEU A 115 2.03 -3.24 -9.48
N VAL A 116 2.58 -4.38 -9.91
CA VAL A 116 3.99 -4.73 -9.67
C VAL A 116 4.94 -3.68 -10.29
N ALA A 117 4.66 -3.23 -11.50
CA ALA A 117 5.46 -2.20 -12.16
C ALA A 117 5.46 -0.89 -11.36
N LEU A 118 4.30 -0.48 -10.83
CA LEU A 118 4.19 0.71 -9.99
C LEU A 118 4.97 0.56 -8.67
N PHE A 119 4.89 -0.58 -8.01
CA PHE A 119 5.69 -0.84 -6.81
C PHE A 119 7.19 -0.82 -7.09
N ARG A 120 7.62 -1.40 -8.20
CA ARG A 120 9.03 -1.36 -8.60
C ARG A 120 9.50 0.07 -8.87
N GLN A 121 8.68 0.86 -9.53
CA GLN A 121 8.97 2.29 -9.74
C GLN A 121 9.03 3.03 -8.42
N PHE A 122 8.13 2.74 -7.48
CA PHE A 122 8.15 3.29 -6.13
C PHE A 122 9.48 3.01 -5.43
N LEU A 123 9.93 1.76 -5.43
CA LEU A 123 11.19 1.38 -4.77
C LEU A 123 12.39 2.08 -5.42
N SER A 124 12.39 2.20 -6.75
CA SER A 124 13.44 2.92 -7.48
C SER A 124 13.48 4.40 -7.12
N GLU A 125 12.32 5.06 -7.05
CA GLU A 125 12.23 6.47 -6.65
C GLU A 125 12.64 6.69 -5.20
N GLN A 126 12.27 5.76 -4.30
CA GLN A 126 12.61 5.85 -2.88
C GLN A 126 14.13 5.84 -2.62
N GLU A 127 14.90 5.18 -3.48
CA GLU A 127 16.36 5.12 -3.36
C GLU A 127 17.05 6.42 -3.78
N LYS A 128 16.37 7.33 -4.47
CA LYS A 128 16.95 8.61 -4.88
C LYS A 128 17.18 9.52 -3.68
N HIS A 129 18.30 10.22 -3.68
CA HIS A 129 18.69 11.12 -2.58
C HIS A 129 17.82 12.38 -2.50
N GLN A 130 17.23 12.80 -3.61
CA GLN A 130 16.39 13.99 -3.65
C GLN A 130 14.92 13.61 -3.55
N ARG A 131 14.26 14.12 -2.52
CA ARG A 131 12.83 13.91 -2.36
C ARG A 131 12.05 14.82 -3.32
N THR A 132 11.19 14.20 -4.08
CA THR A 132 10.23 14.85 -4.98
C THR A 132 8.83 14.29 -4.67
N PRO A 133 7.74 14.88 -5.20
CA PRO A 133 6.41 14.31 -5.05
C PRO A 133 6.17 13.03 -5.86
N ALA A 134 7.19 12.47 -6.49
CA ALA A 134 7.05 11.27 -7.32
C ALA A 134 6.50 10.07 -6.55
N LEU A 135 6.90 9.88 -5.28
CA LEU A 135 6.38 8.80 -4.44
C LEU A 135 4.87 8.94 -4.23
N GLU A 136 4.38 10.15 -3.94
CA GLU A 136 2.96 10.43 -3.77
C GLU A 136 2.17 10.16 -5.05
N PHE A 137 2.69 10.57 -6.21
CA PHE A 137 2.05 10.30 -7.50
C PHE A 137 1.95 8.81 -7.80
N ILE A 138 3.02 8.06 -7.51
CA ILE A 138 3.02 6.60 -7.71
C ILE A 138 2.01 5.93 -6.78
N VAL A 139 1.94 6.33 -5.50
CA VAL A 139 0.96 5.77 -4.55
C VAL A 139 -0.46 6.11 -4.96
N LEU A 140 -0.72 7.32 -5.48
CA LEU A 140 -2.05 7.65 -6.02
C LEU A 140 -2.42 6.76 -7.21
N LEU A 141 -1.47 6.44 -8.09
CA LEU A 141 -1.69 5.50 -9.18
C LEU A 141 -1.94 4.07 -8.66
N ILE A 142 -1.21 3.64 -7.62
CA ILE A 142 -1.45 2.36 -6.97
C ILE A 142 -2.88 2.32 -6.40
N LEU A 143 -3.29 3.33 -5.66
CA LEU A 143 -4.64 3.42 -5.11
C LEU A 143 -5.71 3.39 -6.20
N GLN A 144 -5.44 4.05 -7.34
CA GLN A 144 -6.35 4.00 -8.51
C GLN A 144 -6.53 2.57 -9.03
N GLN A 145 -5.47 1.75 -9.05
CA GLN A 145 -5.55 0.34 -9.46
C GLN A 145 -6.37 -0.52 -8.49
N LEU A 146 -6.57 -0.05 -7.27
CA LEU A 146 -7.29 -0.77 -6.21
C LEU A 146 -8.72 -0.27 -6.04
N THR A 147 -9.15 0.75 -6.77
CA THR A 147 -10.51 1.29 -6.66
C THR A 147 -11.54 0.32 -7.25
N ARG A 148 -12.76 0.38 -6.70
CA ARG A 148 -13.93 -0.19 -7.35
C ARG A 148 -14.58 0.86 -8.25
N ASP A 149 -15.00 0.40 -9.41
CA ASP A 149 -15.85 1.19 -10.30
C ASP A 149 -17.26 1.36 -9.69
#